data_8bf5345eae30bed4cc83047edfd81c56
#
_entry.id   8bf5345eae30bed4cc83047edfd81c56
#
_cell.length_a   1.000
_cell.length_b   1.000
_cell.length_c   1.000
_cell.angle_alpha   90.00
_cell.angle_beta   90.00
_cell.angle_gamma   90.00
#
_symmetry.space_group_name_H-M   'P 1'
#
loop_
_entity.id
_entity.type
_entity.pdbx_description
1 polymer ?
#
loop_
_entity_poly.entity_id
_entity_poly.type
_entity_poly.pdbx_seq_one_letter_code
_entity_poly.pdbx_strand_id
1 'polypeptide(L)'
;FLAYYLFSGFGAGVLYVAVMALHGWITGTFTGWTTPVVGASGAIFGLMLAYGMLFGERIVYFMMVFPMRAKVFVAILGGVEIATLLNSGLGNSQEANLAHLGGLASGFIFLKGYTWWQQRRWRKQSKVRGRGLKLVVNNEADGKNEPPDGSGGGPGGGSSGGSGPKYWN
;
A
#
# COMPACT_ATOMS: atom_id res chain seq x y z
N PHE A 1 7.28 -7.42 -9.53
CA PHE A 1 6.25 -7.17 -10.53
C PHE A 1 5.65 -8.49 -11.03
N LEU A 2 6.44 -9.37 -11.66
CA LEU A 2 5.96 -10.59 -12.29
C LEU A 2 5.19 -11.52 -11.33
N ALA A 3 5.73 -11.73 -10.13
CA ALA A 3 5.06 -12.57 -9.13
C ALA A 3 3.68 -12.05 -8.74
N TYR A 4 3.54 -10.74 -8.59
CA TYR A 4 2.27 -10.10 -8.30
C TYR A 4 1.27 -10.25 -9.47
N TYR A 5 1.74 -10.01 -10.68
CA TYR A 5 0.95 -10.15 -11.90
C TYR A 5 0.41 -11.58 -12.07
N LEU A 6 1.30 -12.57 -11.96
CA LEU A 6 0.92 -13.98 -12.06
C LEU A 6 -0.04 -14.41 -10.94
N PHE A 7 0.22 -13.95 -9.71
CA PHE A 7 -0.65 -14.24 -8.57
C PHE A 7 -2.05 -13.65 -8.76
N SER A 8 -2.16 -12.40 -9.23
CA SER A 8 -3.44 -11.75 -9.49
C SER A 8 -4.20 -12.46 -10.62
N GLY A 9 -3.52 -12.85 -11.69
CA GLY A 9 -4.12 -13.60 -12.81
C GLY A 9 -4.58 -15.00 -12.40
N PHE A 10 -3.74 -15.74 -11.68
CA PHE A 10 -4.09 -17.05 -11.15
C PHE A 10 -5.28 -16.95 -10.18
N GLY A 11 -5.24 -15.99 -9.26
CA GLY A 11 -6.32 -15.76 -8.30
C GLY A 11 -7.63 -15.35 -8.98
N ALA A 12 -7.58 -14.59 -10.07
CA ALA A 12 -8.74 -14.28 -10.90
C ALA A 12 -9.39 -15.53 -11.46
N GLY A 13 -8.58 -16.42 -12.02
CA GLY A 13 -9.07 -17.71 -12.57
C GLY A 13 -9.65 -18.63 -11.49
N VAL A 14 -8.97 -18.76 -10.35
CA VAL A 14 -9.45 -19.58 -9.23
C VAL A 14 -10.78 -19.06 -8.68
N LEU A 15 -10.91 -17.74 -8.48
CA LEU A 15 -12.15 -17.14 -7.99
C LEU A 15 -13.28 -17.32 -9.00
N TYR A 16 -13.01 -17.14 -10.29
CA TYR A 16 -13.97 -17.39 -11.35
C TYR A 16 -14.49 -18.83 -11.30
N VAL A 17 -13.60 -19.82 -11.32
CA VAL A 17 -13.98 -21.24 -11.28
C VAL A 17 -14.75 -21.57 -10.00
N ALA A 18 -14.33 -21.06 -8.85
CA ALA A 18 -14.99 -21.30 -7.58
C ALA A 18 -16.43 -20.76 -7.56
N VAL A 19 -16.65 -19.52 -8.04
CA VAL A 19 -17.98 -18.91 -8.07
C VAL A 19 -18.88 -19.62 -9.09
N MET A 20 -18.37 -19.98 -10.27
CA MET A 20 -19.16 -20.70 -11.28
C MET A 20 -19.49 -22.12 -10.84
N ALA A 21 -18.58 -22.81 -10.16
CA ALA A 21 -18.87 -24.12 -9.57
C ALA A 21 -19.96 -24.04 -8.49
N LEU A 22 -19.87 -23.06 -7.61
CA LEU A 22 -20.87 -22.83 -6.56
C LEU A 22 -22.24 -22.48 -7.16
N HIS A 23 -22.27 -21.58 -8.16
CA HIS A 23 -23.49 -21.23 -8.87
C HIS A 23 -24.12 -22.45 -9.54
N GLY A 24 -23.34 -23.24 -10.28
CA GLY A 24 -23.80 -24.46 -10.93
C GLY A 24 -24.35 -25.49 -9.94
N TRP A 25 -23.73 -25.60 -8.76
CA TRP A 25 -24.20 -26.50 -7.70
C TRP A 25 -25.53 -26.05 -7.09
N ILE A 26 -25.74 -24.74 -6.90
CA ILE A 26 -26.97 -24.19 -6.35
C ILE A 26 -28.13 -24.23 -7.35
N THR A 27 -27.87 -23.89 -8.62
CA THR A 27 -28.91 -23.74 -9.64
C THR A 27 -29.14 -25.01 -10.47
N GLY A 28 -28.25 -26.00 -10.38
CA GLY A 28 -28.27 -27.19 -11.22
C GLY A 28 -27.88 -26.92 -12.68
N THR A 29 -27.40 -25.70 -13.01
CA THR A 29 -27.06 -25.29 -14.37
C THR A 29 -25.55 -25.07 -14.51
N PHE A 30 -24.90 -25.82 -15.38
CA PHE A 30 -23.44 -25.71 -15.63
C PHE A 30 -23.11 -25.01 -16.95
N THR A 31 -23.93 -24.06 -17.37
CA THR A 31 -23.79 -23.37 -18.67
C THR A 31 -22.50 -22.56 -18.78
N GLY A 32 -21.99 -22.01 -17.70
CA GLY A 32 -20.75 -21.19 -17.69
C GLY A 32 -19.45 -21.97 -17.92
N TRP A 33 -19.48 -23.31 -17.90
CA TRP A 33 -18.29 -24.13 -18.13
C TRP A 33 -17.88 -24.24 -19.62
N THR A 34 -18.77 -23.86 -20.51
CA THR A 34 -18.53 -23.94 -21.96
C THR A 34 -17.98 -22.65 -22.55
N THR A 35 -18.01 -21.57 -21.81
CA THR A 35 -17.54 -20.27 -22.29
C THR A 35 -16.08 -20.07 -21.90
N PRO A 36 -15.16 -19.98 -22.89
CA PRO A 36 -13.76 -19.78 -22.57
C PRO A 36 -13.52 -18.33 -22.07
N VAL A 37 -13.08 -18.20 -20.83
CA VAL A 37 -12.58 -16.91 -20.31
C VAL A 37 -11.13 -16.77 -20.72
N VAL A 38 -10.89 -15.92 -21.70
CA VAL A 38 -9.55 -15.68 -22.25
C VAL A 38 -9.11 -14.26 -21.91
N GLY A 39 -7.91 -14.15 -21.37
CA GLY A 39 -7.22 -12.88 -21.26
C GLY A 39 -6.52 -12.63 -19.92
N ALA A 40 -5.48 -11.80 -20.01
CA ALA A 40 -4.72 -11.32 -18.86
C ALA A 40 -5.43 -10.17 -18.11
N SER A 41 -6.69 -9.86 -18.45
CA SER A 41 -7.42 -8.70 -17.93
C SER A 41 -7.57 -8.74 -16.42
N GLY A 42 -7.84 -9.89 -15.80
CA GLY A 42 -7.89 -10.03 -14.34
C GLY A 42 -6.57 -9.66 -13.68
N ALA A 43 -5.43 -10.08 -14.25
CA ALA A 43 -4.12 -9.67 -13.76
C ALA A 43 -3.87 -8.16 -13.92
N ILE A 44 -4.35 -7.55 -15.01
CA ILE A 44 -4.25 -6.11 -15.25
C ILE A 44 -5.10 -5.34 -14.23
N PHE A 45 -6.32 -5.80 -13.92
CA PHE A 45 -7.14 -5.20 -12.86
C PHE A 45 -6.44 -5.28 -11.49
N GLY A 46 -5.78 -6.40 -11.19
CA GLY A 46 -4.92 -6.51 -10.02
C GLY A 46 -3.79 -5.46 -10.00
N LEU A 47 -3.10 -5.25 -11.14
CA LEU A 47 -2.06 -4.20 -11.26
C LEU A 47 -2.63 -2.79 -11.09
N MET A 48 -3.80 -2.50 -11.66
CA MET A 48 -4.48 -1.22 -11.46
C MET A 48 -4.80 -0.98 -9.99
N LEU A 49 -5.26 -2.03 -9.28
CA LEU A 49 -5.47 -1.94 -7.84
C LEU A 49 -4.17 -1.63 -7.09
N ALA A 50 -3.08 -2.33 -7.41
CA ALA A 50 -1.78 -2.06 -6.80
C ALA A 50 -1.34 -0.62 -7.03
N TYR A 51 -1.50 -0.11 -8.25
CA TYR A 51 -1.19 1.27 -8.57
C TYR A 51 -2.04 2.26 -7.77
N GLY A 52 -3.36 2.04 -7.68
CA GLY A 52 -4.27 2.87 -6.89
C GLY A 52 -3.98 2.84 -5.38
N MET A 53 -3.51 1.70 -4.85
CA MET A 53 -3.13 1.58 -3.44
C MET A 53 -1.77 2.20 -3.11
N LEU A 54 -0.78 2.02 -3.99
CA LEU A 54 0.60 2.49 -3.75
C LEU A 54 0.79 3.95 -4.15
N PHE A 55 0.11 4.39 -5.20
CA PHE A 55 0.24 5.71 -5.80
C PHE A 55 -1.10 6.46 -5.86
N GLY A 56 -1.98 6.25 -4.89
CA GLY A 56 -3.38 6.72 -4.90
C GLY A 56 -3.58 8.21 -5.07
N GLU A 57 -2.62 9.03 -4.63
CA GLU A 57 -2.67 10.50 -4.77
C GLU A 57 -2.12 11.01 -6.12
N ARG A 58 -1.52 10.13 -6.92
CA ARG A 58 -1.04 10.51 -8.26
C ARG A 58 -2.22 10.79 -9.18
N ILE A 59 -2.06 11.82 -10.01
CA ILE A 59 -3.06 12.17 -11.02
C ILE A 59 -2.87 11.23 -12.23
N VAL A 60 -3.98 10.59 -12.61
CA VAL A 60 -4.09 9.78 -13.83
C VAL A 60 -5.06 10.47 -14.76
N TYR A 61 -4.70 10.57 -16.03
CA TYR A 61 -5.58 11.13 -17.04
C TYR A 61 -6.44 10.01 -17.64
N PHE A 62 -7.70 9.94 -17.21
CA PHE A 62 -8.65 9.02 -17.80
C PHE A 62 -9.02 9.47 -19.20
N MET A 63 -8.87 8.59 -20.18
CA MET A 63 -9.03 8.88 -21.62
C MET A 63 -8.24 10.12 -22.09
N MET A 64 -7.12 10.43 -21.43
CA MET A 64 -6.26 11.59 -21.70
C MET A 64 -6.95 12.99 -21.51
N VAL A 65 -8.17 13.03 -21.02
CA VAL A 65 -8.97 14.25 -20.87
C VAL A 65 -9.26 14.58 -19.42
N PHE A 66 -9.65 13.58 -18.62
CA PHE A 66 -10.11 13.80 -17.25
C PHE A 66 -9.00 13.49 -16.23
N PRO A 67 -8.39 14.53 -15.60
CA PRO A 67 -7.43 14.31 -14.52
C PRO A 67 -8.18 13.85 -13.26
N MET A 68 -7.84 12.67 -12.74
CA MET A 68 -8.38 12.15 -11.50
C MET A 68 -7.31 11.45 -10.66
N ARG A 69 -7.54 11.32 -9.36
CA ARG A 69 -6.61 10.58 -8.49
C ARG A 69 -6.68 9.08 -8.79
N ALA A 70 -5.53 8.40 -8.80
CA ALA A 70 -5.44 6.97 -9.11
C ALA A 70 -6.37 6.12 -8.22
N LYS A 71 -6.49 6.43 -6.93
CA LYS A 71 -7.40 5.73 -6.01
C LYS A 71 -8.87 5.86 -6.42
N VAL A 72 -9.28 7.04 -6.92
CA VAL A 72 -10.65 7.29 -7.38
C VAL A 72 -10.91 6.52 -8.68
N PHE A 73 -9.96 6.55 -9.60
CA PHE A 73 -10.04 5.80 -10.84
C PHE A 73 -10.26 4.30 -10.60
N VAL A 74 -9.47 3.69 -9.72
CA VAL A 74 -9.60 2.27 -9.38
C VAL A 74 -10.90 1.96 -8.65
N ALA A 75 -11.37 2.86 -7.78
CA ALA A 75 -12.65 2.71 -7.09
C ALA A 75 -13.84 2.76 -8.07
N ILE A 76 -13.79 3.65 -9.06
CA ILE A 76 -14.82 3.73 -10.12
C ILE A 76 -14.80 2.44 -10.96
N LEU A 77 -13.62 1.98 -11.39
CA LEU A 77 -13.49 0.74 -12.16
C LEU A 77 -14.08 -0.46 -11.41
N GLY A 78 -13.67 -0.68 -10.16
CA GLY A 78 -14.22 -1.75 -9.34
C GLY A 78 -15.73 -1.60 -9.08
N GLY A 79 -16.20 -0.37 -8.89
CA GLY A 79 -17.62 -0.07 -8.71
C GLY A 79 -18.46 -0.39 -9.96
N VAL A 80 -17.95 -0.07 -11.16
CA VAL A 80 -18.61 -0.42 -12.43
C VAL A 80 -18.70 -1.93 -12.61
N GLU A 81 -17.62 -2.68 -12.31
CA GLU A 81 -17.65 -4.14 -12.41
C GLU A 81 -18.68 -4.76 -11.47
N ILE A 82 -18.75 -4.28 -10.21
CA ILE A 82 -19.76 -4.74 -9.25
C ILE A 82 -21.16 -4.36 -9.71
N ALA A 83 -21.40 -3.14 -10.16
CA ALA A 83 -22.71 -2.69 -10.63
C ALA A 83 -23.18 -3.50 -11.83
N THR A 84 -22.28 -3.79 -12.77
CA THR A 84 -22.58 -4.61 -13.94
C THR A 84 -22.96 -6.04 -13.52
N LEU A 85 -22.21 -6.64 -12.60
CA LEU A 85 -22.50 -7.98 -12.09
C LEU A 85 -23.87 -8.04 -11.38
N LEU A 86 -24.21 -7.03 -10.58
CA LEU A 86 -25.48 -6.95 -9.88
C LEU A 86 -26.68 -6.76 -10.83
N ASN A 87 -26.52 -5.97 -11.89
CA ASN A 87 -27.60 -5.70 -12.85
C ASN A 87 -27.86 -6.87 -13.82
N SER A 88 -26.82 -7.58 -14.22
CA SER A 88 -26.93 -8.62 -15.27
C SER A 88 -27.02 -10.05 -14.70
N GLY A 89 -26.73 -10.24 -13.42
CA GLY A 89 -26.68 -11.55 -12.77
C GLY A 89 -25.48 -12.41 -13.23
N LEU A 90 -25.43 -13.64 -12.75
CA LEU A 90 -24.35 -14.60 -13.02
C LEU A 90 -24.59 -15.43 -14.30
N GLY A 91 -25.30 -14.89 -15.28
CA GLY A 91 -25.56 -15.57 -16.57
C GLY A 91 -25.20 -14.65 -17.75
N ASN A 92 -24.94 -15.24 -18.91
CA ASN A 92 -24.71 -14.54 -20.18
C ASN A 92 -23.66 -13.40 -20.16
N SER A 93 -22.45 -13.68 -20.64
CA SER A 93 -21.36 -12.71 -20.90
C SER A 93 -20.75 -11.95 -19.71
N GLN A 94 -21.15 -12.24 -18.47
CA GLN A 94 -20.62 -11.58 -17.27
C GLN A 94 -19.38 -12.28 -16.67
N GLU A 95 -18.91 -13.31 -17.33
CA GLU A 95 -17.78 -14.12 -16.89
C GLU A 95 -16.49 -13.31 -16.81
N ALA A 96 -16.31 -12.34 -17.72
CA ALA A 96 -15.17 -11.44 -17.72
C ALA A 96 -15.16 -10.52 -16.47
N ASN A 97 -16.32 -9.97 -16.08
CA ASN A 97 -16.45 -9.09 -14.93
C ASN A 97 -16.12 -9.83 -13.61
N LEU A 98 -16.53 -11.08 -13.52
CA LEU A 98 -16.19 -11.93 -12.37
C LEU A 98 -14.68 -12.19 -12.28
N ALA A 99 -14.02 -12.43 -13.40
CA ALA A 99 -12.56 -12.57 -13.46
C ALA A 99 -11.84 -11.26 -13.10
N HIS A 100 -12.37 -10.10 -13.51
CA HIS A 100 -11.82 -8.79 -13.14
C HIS A 100 -11.90 -8.55 -11.63
N LEU A 101 -13.06 -8.82 -11.03
CA LEU A 101 -13.24 -8.73 -9.57
C LEU A 101 -12.33 -9.72 -8.83
N GLY A 102 -12.15 -10.92 -9.40
CA GLY A 102 -11.21 -11.92 -8.89
C GLY A 102 -9.78 -11.40 -8.88
N GLY A 103 -9.36 -10.69 -9.93
CA GLY A 103 -8.06 -10.05 -10.04
C GLY A 103 -7.87 -8.93 -9.01
N LEU A 104 -8.88 -8.09 -8.82
CA LEU A 104 -8.88 -7.06 -7.76
C LEU A 104 -8.77 -7.68 -6.37
N ALA A 105 -9.59 -8.69 -6.06
CA ALA A 105 -9.61 -9.33 -4.75
C ALA A 105 -8.29 -10.04 -4.43
N SER A 106 -7.76 -10.84 -5.37
CA SER A 106 -6.49 -11.55 -5.19
C SER A 106 -5.30 -10.60 -5.09
N GLY A 107 -5.29 -9.52 -5.90
CA GLY A 107 -4.30 -8.46 -5.83
C GLY A 107 -4.31 -7.75 -4.48
N PHE A 108 -5.49 -7.46 -3.93
CA PHE A 108 -5.65 -6.85 -2.60
C PHE A 108 -5.11 -7.76 -1.50
N ILE A 109 -5.47 -9.06 -1.54
CA ILE A 109 -5.01 -10.05 -0.56
C ILE A 109 -3.48 -10.15 -0.60
N PHE A 110 -2.88 -10.20 -1.77
CA PHE A 110 -1.43 -10.26 -1.92
C PHE A 110 -0.74 -9.04 -1.30
N LEU A 111 -1.20 -7.82 -1.63
CA LEU A 111 -0.60 -6.59 -1.10
C LEU A 111 -0.72 -6.50 0.42
N LYS A 112 -1.89 -6.78 0.96
CA LYS A 112 -2.11 -6.80 2.42
C LYS A 112 -1.28 -7.87 3.10
N GLY A 113 -1.22 -9.08 2.53
CA GLY A 113 -0.42 -10.18 3.06
C GLY A 113 1.08 -9.87 3.03
N TYR A 114 1.56 -9.31 1.91
CA TYR A 114 2.96 -8.92 1.75
C TYR A 114 3.39 -7.82 2.73
N THR A 115 2.57 -6.77 2.87
CA THR A 115 2.86 -5.67 3.82
C THR A 115 2.86 -6.16 5.26
N TRP A 116 1.90 -7.02 5.63
CA TRP A 116 1.83 -7.62 6.96
C TRP A 116 3.05 -8.51 7.26
N TRP A 117 3.44 -9.37 6.30
CA TRP A 117 4.62 -10.22 6.43
C TRP A 117 5.91 -9.41 6.56
N GLN A 118 6.06 -8.35 5.76
CA GLN A 118 7.20 -7.45 5.81
C GLN A 118 7.28 -6.72 7.17
N GLN A 119 6.15 -6.19 7.68
CA GLN A 119 6.10 -5.56 8.99
C GLN A 119 6.50 -6.51 10.11
N ARG A 120 6.09 -7.78 10.04
CA ARG A 120 6.51 -8.80 11.02
C ARG A 120 8.01 -9.08 10.98
N ARG A 121 8.62 -9.09 9.80
CA ARG A 121 10.07 -9.23 9.66
C ARG A 121 10.83 -8.04 10.27
N TRP A 122 10.40 -6.83 9.97
CA TRP A 122 11.01 -5.61 10.52
C TRP A 122 10.92 -5.54 12.03
N ARG A 123 9.78 -5.90 12.62
CA ARG A 123 9.62 -5.96 14.08
C ARG A 123 10.54 -6.97 14.76
N LYS A 124 10.86 -8.08 14.09
CA LYS A 124 11.82 -9.06 14.63
C LYS A 124 13.25 -8.53 14.56
N GLN A 125 13.62 -7.85 13.50
CA GLN A 125 14.97 -7.28 13.34
C GLN A 125 15.22 -6.11 14.28
N SER A 126 14.25 -5.23 14.50
CA SER A 126 14.38 -4.09 15.43
C SER A 126 14.56 -4.56 16.88
N LYS A 127 13.90 -5.64 17.29
CA LYS A 127 14.10 -6.23 18.62
C LYS A 127 15.52 -6.81 18.82
N VAL A 128 16.16 -7.31 17.77
CA VAL A 128 17.53 -7.83 17.85
C VAL A 128 18.55 -6.68 17.86
N ARG A 129 18.30 -5.61 17.09
CA ARG A 129 19.19 -4.45 17.01
C ARG A 129 19.13 -3.56 18.25
N GLY A 130 17.97 -3.46 18.91
CA GLY A 130 17.80 -2.68 20.15
C GLY A 130 18.53 -3.25 21.37
N ARG A 131 18.99 -4.50 21.34
CA ARG A 131 19.75 -5.12 22.42
C ARG A 131 21.23 -4.75 22.43
N GLY A 132 21.76 -4.14 21.37
CA GLY A 132 23.19 -3.82 21.23
C GLY A 132 23.55 -2.33 21.33
N LEU A 133 22.60 -1.42 21.38
CA LEU A 133 22.87 0.00 21.50
C LEU A 133 22.92 0.40 22.98
N LYS A 134 24.11 0.25 23.57
CA LYS A 134 24.43 0.87 24.87
C LYS A 134 24.82 2.33 24.56
N LEU A 135 24.00 3.27 24.98
CA LEU A 135 24.36 4.68 24.92
C LEU A 135 25.53 4.90 25.88
N VAL A 136 26.72 4.98 25.35
CA VAL A 136 27.90 5.40 26.14
C VAL A 136 27.87 6.93 26.18
N VAL A 137 27.27 7.48 27.22
CA VAL A 137 27.39 8.90 27.51
C VAL A 137 28.77 9.07 28.12
N ASN A 138 29.69 9.63 27.35
CA ASN A 138 31.01 9.97 27.84
C ASN A 138 30.90 11.29 28.62
N ASN A 139 30.76 11.19 29.97
CA ASN A 139 30.70 12.33 30.88
C ASN A 139 32.09 12.94 31.16
N GLU A 140 33.13 12.57 30.40
CA GLU A 140 34.46 13.14 30.61
C GLU A 140 34.59 14.61 30.18
N ALA A 141 33.55 15.19 29.53
CA ALA A 141 33.58 16.59 29.14
C ALA A 141 33.15 17.59 30.25
N ASP A 142 32.52 17.09 31.33
CA ASP A 142 31.99 17.96 32.39
C ASP A 142 32.96 18.23 33.56
N GLY A 143 34.18 17.67 33.51
CA GLY A 143 35.16 17.80 34.58
C GLY A 143 36.13 18.97 34.47
N LYS A 144 35.96 19.90 33.51
CA LYS A 144 36.93 21.02 33.31
C LYS A 144 36.34 22.43 33.31
N ASN A 145 35.23 22.66 33.94
CA ASN A 145 34.75 24.00 34.19
C ASN A 145 34.60 24.22 35.71
N GLU A 146 35.71 24.06 36.45
CA GLU A 146 35.85 24.80 37.72
C GLU A 146 36.09 26.27 37.34
N PRO A 147 35.25 27.19 37.83
CA PRO A 147 35.51 28.62 37.64
C PRO A 147 36.79 28.98 38.37
N PRO A 148 37.68 29.77 37.79
CA PRO A 148 38.84 30.31 38.53
C PRO A 148 38.33 31.17 39.66
N ASP A 149 38.83 30.85 40.83
CA ASP A 149 38.62 31.57 42.08
C ASP A 149 38.78 33.08 41.89
N GLY A 150 37.73 33.79 42.30
CA GLY A 150 37.60 35.20 42.00
C GLY A 150 38.38 36.11 42.99
N SER A 151 39.09 36.97 42.44
CA SER A 151 39.34 38.25 43.10
C SER A 151 39.60 39.34 42.05
N GLY A 152 38.81 40.36 42.02
CA GLY A 152 39.19 41.60 41.38
C GLY A 152 38.19 42.30 40.50
N GLY A 153 37.38 43.11 41.01
CA GLY A 153 37.12 44.52 40.75
C GLY A 153 36.58 44.97 39.39
N GLY A 154 35.35 45.55 39.46
CA GLY A 154 35.08 46.80 38.77
C GLY A 154 34.17 46.71 37.47
N PRO A 155 33.38 47.74 37.23
CA PRO A 155 32.15 47.70 36.47
C PRO A 155 32.30 48.24 35.04
N GLY A 156 31.47 47.71 34.13
CA GLY A 156 31.41 48.29 32.76
C GLY A 156 30.39 47.60 31.88
N GLY A 157 29.37 48.34 31.51
CA GLY A 157 28.23 47.92 30.71
C GLY A 157 28.54 47.53 29.29
N GLY A 158 27.58 46.85 28.66
CA GLY A 158 27.57 46.58 27.24
C GLY A 158 26.51 45.57 26.81
N SER A 159 25.38 46.09 26.41
CA SER A 159 24.32 45.36 25.69
C SER A 159 24.80 44.88 24.33
N SER A 160 24.64 43.64 24.01
CA SER A 160 24.49 43.25 22.58
C SER A 160 23.80 41.91 22.48
N GLY A 161 22.72 41.89 21.70
CA GLY A 161 21.86 40.76 21.42
C GLY A 161 22.59 39.65 20.65
N GLY A 162 22.39 38.44 21.08
CA GLY A 162 22.80 37.23 20.38
C GLY A 162 21.60 36.49 19.88
N SER A 163 21.44 36.52 18.56
CA SER A 163 20.47 35.71 17.83
C SER A 163 20.85 34.23 17.91
N GLY A 164 19.93 33.42 18.47
CA GLY A 164 20.05 31.99 18.51
C GLY A 164 19.86 31.37 17.10
N PRO A 165 20.39 30.16 16.91
CA PRO A 165 20.32 29.50 15.60
C PRO A 165 18.90 29.09 15.24
N LYS A 166 18.49 29.46 14.02
CA LYS A 166 17.22 29.04 13.39
C LYS A 166 17.32 27.60 12.94
N TYR A 167 16.51 26.73 13.52
CA TYR A 167 16.31 25.38 13.01
C TYR A 167 15.34 25.43 11.83
N TRP A 168 15.74 24.84 10.71
CA TRP A 168 14.92 24.71 9.51
C TRP A 168 13.88 23.57 9.73
N ASN A 169 12.63 23.90 9.52
CA ASN A 169 11.54 22.91 9.40
C ASN A 169 11.54 22.27 8.03
#